data_afc0f62f9722d31b82820d9998f5794a
#
_entry.id   afc0f62f9722d31b82820d9998f5794a
#
_cell.length_a   1.000
_cell.length_b   1.000
_cell.length_c   1.000
_cell.angle_alpha   90.00
_cell.angle_beta   90.00
_cell.angle_gamma   90.00
#
_symmetry.space_group_name_H-M   'P 1'
#
loop_
_entity.id
_entity.type
_entity.pdbx_description
1 polymer ?
#
loop_
_entity_poly.entity_id
_entity_poly.type
_entity_poly.pdbx_seq_one_letter_code
_entity_poly.pdbx_strand_id
1 'polypeptide(L)'
;MTRLTDHSGGYLCAGAKLRFVGEYPFDAEPVDFMICDYPAAGAGRCNFALYCVSGYHAGSLEYVFPQEAQAEEARAISTKWLAENWQKKVYNGCSAENVTVLL
;
A
#
# COMPACT_ATOMS: atom_id res chain seq x y z
N MET A 1 -4.61 -5.95 14.72
CA MET A 1 -4.54 -5.02 13.58
C MET A 1 -3.89 -3.72 14.04
N THR A 2 -2.99 -3.19 13.25
CA THR A 2 -2.14 -2.07 13.63
C THR A 2 -2.26 -0.97 12.59
N ARG A 3 -2.29 0.29 13.03
CA ARG A 3 -2.25 1.41 12.07
C ARG A 3 -0.89 1.41 11.36
N LEU A 4 -0.90 1.85 10.11
CA LEU A 4 0.32 1.93 9.31
C LEU A 4 1.41 2.72 10.03
N THR A 5 1.06 3.84 10.64
CA THR A 5 2.02 4.69 11.34
C THR A 5 2.54 4.07 12.64
N ASP A 6 1.86 3.07 13.17
CA ASP A 6 2.24 2.37 14.40
C ASP A 6 2.89 1.01 14.14
N HIS A 7 3.02 0.61 12.87
CA HIS A 7 3.57 -0.70 12.51
C HIS A 7 5.07 -0.73 12.83
N SER A 8 5.48 -1.63 13.69
CA SER A 8 6.86 -1.72 14.16
C SER A 8 7.72 -2.71 13.37
N GLY A 9 7.18 -3.33 12.35
CA GLY A 9 7.84 -4.42 11.63
C GLY A 9 8.92 -4.01 10.65
N GLY A 10 9.09 -2.76 10.33
CA GLY A 10 10.09 -2.27 9.38
C GLY A 10 9.75 -2.48 7.92
N TYR A 11 9.04 -3.54 7.56
CA TYR A 11 8.64 -3.80 6.17
C TYR A 11 7.36 -4.61 6.09
N LEU A 12 6.72 -4.56 4.91
CA LEU A 12 5.51 -5.30 4.60
C LEU A 12 5.75 -6.12 3.34
N CYS A 13 5.50 -7.43 3.43
CA CYS A 13 5.67 -8.35 2.31
C CYS A 13 4.44 -8.38 1.40
N ALA A 14 4.59 -8.99 0.23
CA ALA A 14 3.47 -9.26 -0.67
C ALA A 14 2.39 -10.06 0.09
N GLY A 15 1.14 -9.70 -0.12
CA GLY A 15 0.00 -10.26 0.60
C GLY A 15 -0.50 -9.38 1.74
N ALA A 16 0.30 -8.44 2.24
CA ALA A 16 -0.14 -7.51 3.27
C ALA A 16 -1.20 -6.57 2.68
N LYS A 17 -2.24 -6.29 3.45
CA LYS A 17 -3.33 -5.40 3.03
C LYS A 17 -3.32 -4.12 3.83
N LEU A 18 -3.76 -3.06 3.19
CA LEU A 18 -3.86 -1.73 3.78
C LEU A 18 -5.33 -1.31 3.68
N ARG A 19 -6.00 -1.23 4.81
CA ARG A 19 -7.43 -0.92 4.88
C ARG A 19 -7.66 0.52 5.32
N PHE A 20 -8.54 1.20 4.61
CA PHE A 20 -8.91 2.58 4.91
C PHE A 20 -10.33 2.86 4.43
N VAL A 21 -10.91 3.96 4.89
CA VAL A 21 -12.19 4.45 4.38
C VAL A 21 -11.87 5.41 3.25
N GLY A 22 -12.30 5.06 2.03
CA GLY A 22 -12.00 5.84 0.85
C GLY A 22 -12.99 6.95 0.60
N GLU A 23 -12.67 7.78 -0.41
CA GLU A 23 -13.58 8.77 -0.96
C GLU A 23 -14.07 8.28 -2.32
N TYR A 24 -15.07 8.96 -2.89
CA TYR A 24 -15.51 8.63 -4.25
C TYR A 24 -14.30 8.52 -5.18
N PRO A 25 -14.18 7.48 -6.02
CA PRO A 25 -15.15 6.40 -6.29
C PRO A 25 -15.06 5.21 -5.32
N PHE A 26 -14.21 5.26 -4.32
CA PHE A 26 -14.08 4.22 -3.29
C PHE A 26 -14.99 4.61 -2.13
N ASP A 27 -16.31 4.49 -2.32
CA ASP A 27 -17.21 5.06 -1.36
C ASP A 27 -17.45 4.25 -0.11
N ALA A 28 -18.23 4.60 0.73
CA ALA A 28 -18.80 4.17 1.99
C ALA A 28 -18.19 2.93 2.70
N GLU A 29 -17.81 1.89 2.00
CA GLU A 29 -17.26 0.66 2.58
C GLU A 29 -15.75 0.78 2.75
N PRO A 30 -15.14 0.10 3.72
CA PRO A 30 -13.69 0.04 3.82
C PRO A 30 -13.06 -0.50 2.54
N VAL A 31 -11.95 0.10 2.15
CA VAL A 31 -11.21 -0.28 0.94
C VAL A 31 -9.94 -1.00 1.37
N ASP A 32 -9.64 -2.11 0.72
CA ASP A 32 -8.40 -2.84 0.94
C ASP A 32 -7.53 -2.76 -0.30
N PHE A 33 -6.30 -2.27 -0.13
CA PHE A 33 -5.25 -2.39 -1.14
C PHE A 33 -4.28 -3.46 -0.67
N MET A 34 -3.84 -4.32 -1.59
CA MET A 34 -2.90 -5.40 -1.27
C MET A 34 -1.58 -5.15 -1.98
N ILE A 35 -0.47 -5.34 -1.25
CA ILE A 35 0.86 -5.35 -1.85
C ILE A 35 1.02 -6.66 -2.62
N CYS A 36 1.30 -6.57 -3.90
CA CYS A 36 1.45 -7.73 -4.79
C CYS A 36 2.77 -7.64 -5.54
N ASP A 37 3.30 -8.79 -5.95
CA ASP A 37 4.42 -8.85 -6.87
C ASP A 37 4.03 -8.20 -8.20
N TYR A 38 4.97 -7.45 -8.79
CA TYR A 38 4.75 -6.80 -10.07
C TYR A 38 6.03 -6.84 -10.89
N PRO A 39 6.39 -7.99 -11.46
CA PRO A 39 7.68 -8.16 -12.13
C PRO A 39 7.85 -7.33 -13.40
N ALA A 40 6.77 -6.80 -13.95
CA ALA A 40 6.82 -5.96 -15.16
C ALA A 40 7.02 -4.47 -14.87
N ALA A 41 7.38 -4.10 -13.64
CA ALA A 41 7.47 -2.69 -13.23
C ALA A 41 8.49 -1.85 -14.02
N GLY A 42 9.56 -2.47 -14.51
CA GLY A 42 10.55 -1.77 -15.31
C GLY A 42 11.65 -1.09 -14.50
N ALA A 43 12.51 -0.37 -15.18
CA ALA A 43 13.67 0.29 -14.57
C ALA A 43 13.22 1.41 -13.62
N GLY A 44 13.94 1.58 -12.52
CA GLY A 44 13.64 2.61 -11.54
C GLY A 44 12.50 2.28 -10.59
N ARG A 45 11.98 1.06 -10.66
CA ARG A 45 10.89 0.58 -9.80
C ARG A 45 11.33 -0.65 -9.03
N CYS A 46 10.78 -0.85 -7.84
CA CYS A 46 10.85 -2.16 -7.22
C CYS A 46 9.73 -3.04 -7.81
N ASN A 47 9.83 -4.34 -7.60
CA ASN A 47 8.90 -5.27 -8.28
C ASN A 47 7.63 -5.49 -7.47
N PHE A 48 7.02 -4.40 -6.99
CA PHE A 48 5.79 -4.44 -6.19
C PHE A 48 4.81 -3.38 -6.64
N ALA A 49 3.54 -3.68 -6.47
CA ALA A 49 2.45 -2.74 -6.75
C ALA A 49 1.33 -2.93 -5.74
N LEU A 50 0.45 -1.94 -5.65
CA LEU A 50 -0.78 -2.03 -4.87
C LEU A 50 -1.96 -2.28 -5.81
N TYR A 51 -2.76 -3.28 -5.48
CA TYR A 51 -4.02 -3.57 -6.15
C TYR A 51 -5.17 -3.38 -5.19
N CYS A 52 -6.27 -2.83 -5.66
CA CYS A 52 -7.51 -2.85 -4.89
C CYS A 52 -8.05 -4.27 -4.89
N VAL A 53 -8.34 -4.83 -3.72
CA VAL A 53 -8.81 -6.21 -3.60
C VAL A 53 -10.17 -6.31 -2.91
N SER A 54 -10.88 -5.20 -2.76
CA SER A 54 -12.20 -5.18 -2.15
C SER A 54 -13.16 -4.31 -2.95
N GLY A 55 -14.45 -4.62 -2.84
CA GLY A 55 -15.51 -3.78 -3.37
C GLY A 55 -15.54 -3.67 -4.88
N TYR A 56 -16.09 -2.56 -5.34
CA TYR A 56 -16.39 -2.31 -6.75
C TYR A 56 -15.13 -2.27 -7.63
N HIS A 57 -14.02 -1.81 -7.08
CA HIS A 57 -12.76 -1.67 -7.83
C HIS A 57 -11.82 -2.86 -7.65
N ALA A 58 -12.29 -3.97 -7.09
CA ALA A 58 -11.44 -5.15 -6.88
C ALA A 58 -10.77 -5.60 -8.18
N GLY A 59 -9.46 -5.79 -8.12
CA GLY A 59 -8.64 -6.20 -9.27
C GLY A 59 -7.95 -5.05 -9.98
N SER A 60 -8.26 -3.78 -9.66
CA SER A 60 -7.59 -2.67 -10.33
C SER A 60 -6.21 -2.38 -9.75
N LEU A 61 -5.26 -2.08 -10.65
CA LEU A 61 -3.93 -1.64 -10.28
C LEU A 61 -4.00 -0.19 -9.81
N GLU A 62 -3.59 0.07 -8.57
CA GLU A 62 -3.70 1.40 -7.98
C GLU A 62 -2.39 2.16 -7.95
N TYR A 63 -1.26 1.49 -7.73
CA TYR A 63 0.01 2.18 -7.60
C TYR A 63 1.17 1.21 -7.83
N VAL A 64 2.17 1.62 -8.60
CA VAL A 64 3.41 0.87 -8.81
C VAL A 64 4.51 1.55 -8.00
N PHE A 65 5.11 0.82 -7.07
CA PHE A 65 6.09 1.39 -6.15
C PHE A 65 7.39 1.78 -6.86
N PRO A 66 7.99 2.93 -6.51
CA PRO A 66 9.34 3.26 -6.97
C PRO A 66 10.40 2.45 -6.22
N GLN A 67 11.62 2.43 -6.75
CA GLN A 67 12.73 1.69 -6.16
C GLN A 67 12.99 2.08 -4.68
N GLU A 68 12.86 3.35 -4.35
CA GLU A 68 13.09 3.85 -2.99
C GLU A 68 12.09 3.35 -1.96
N ALA A 69 10.98 2.77 -2.39
CA ALA A 69 10.00 2.18 -1.47
C ALA A 69 10.43 0.80 -0.97
N GLN A 70 11.40 0.17 -1.62
CA GLN A 70 11.84 -1.17 -1.23
C GLN A 70 12.61 -1.12 0.09
N ALA A 71 12.32 -2.08 0.98
CA ALA A 71 13.04 -2.22 2.24
C ALA A 71 14.47 -2.69 1.98
N GLU A 72 15.41 -2.24 2.80
CA GLU A 72 16.82 -2.65 2.67
C GLU A 72 17.04 -4.07 3.16
N GLU A 73 16.29 -4.47 4.20
CA GLU A 73 16.51 -5.74 4.89
C GLU A 73 15.77 -6.92 4.27
N ALA A 74 14.86 -6.70 3.32
CA ALA A 74 14.05 -7.77 2.77
C ALA A 74 13.48 -7.40 1.41
N ARG A 75 13.03 -8.42 0.66
CA ARG A 75 12.26 -8.21 -0.57
C ARG A 75 10.82 -7.85 -0.19
N ALA A 76 10.63 -6.61 0.16
CA ALA A 76 9.39 -6.10 0.75
C ALA A 76 9.33 -4.58 0.63
N ILE A 77 8.22 -3.99 1.03
CA ILE A 77 8.02 -2.53 1.02
C ILE A 77 8.34 -1.95 2.40
N SER A 78 9.13 -0.89 2.43
CA SER A 78 9.47 -0.18 3.66
C SER A 78 8.21 0.43 4.27
N THR A 79 7.91 0.08 5.51
CA THR A 79 6.78 0.66 6.24
C THR A 79 6.95 2.16 6.45
N LYS A 80 8.18 2.58 6.73
CA LYS A 80 8.50 4.00 6.91
C LYS A 80 8.24 4.79 5.62
N TRP A 81 8.73 4.29 4.48
CA TRP A 81 8.49 4.96 3.20
C TRP A 81 6.99 5.08 2.92
N LEU A 82 6.26 3.98 3.14
CA LEU A 82 4.84 3.93 2.86
C LEU A 82 4.06 4.91 3.74
N ALA A 83 4.37 4.97 5.03
CA ALA A 83 3.72 5.90 5.95
C ALA A 83 4.01 7.36 5.58
N GLU A 84 5.26 7.66 5.20
CA GLU A 84 5.67 9.03 4.85
C GLU A 84 5.10 9.49 3.52
N ASN A 85 4.80 8.56 2.61
CA ASN A 85 4.40 8.90 1.25
C ASN A 85 2.96 8.51 0.91
N TRP A 86 2.23 7.92 1.86
CA TRP A 86 0.88 7.43 1.60
C TRP A 86 -0.03 8.51 1.04
N GLN A 87 -0.22 9.60 1.78
CA GLN A 87 -1.19 10.61 1.42
C GLN A 87 -0.77 11.42 0.19
N LYS A 88 0.52 11.69 0.04
CA LYS A 88 0.97 12.54 -1.06
C LYS A 88 1.25 11.81 -2.36
N LYS A 89 1.48 10.48 -2.33
CA LYS A 89 1.87 9.73 -3.53
C LYS A 89 0.97 8.55 -3.84
N VAL A 90 0.40 7.90 -2.84
CA VAL A 90 -0.37 6.67 -3.04
C VAL A 90 -1.86 6.98 -3.09
N TYR A 91 -2.41 7.57 -2.06
CA TYR A 91 -3.83 7.88 -2.00
C TYR A 91 -4.06 9.12 -1.14
N ASN A 92 -4.47 10.20 -1.76
CA ASN A 92 -4.59 11.49 -1.07
C ASN A 92 -5.88 11.67 -0.28
N GLY A 93 -6.82 10.74 -0.40
CA GLY A 93 -8.12 10.83 0.27
C GLY A 93 -8.09 10.54 1.77
N CYS A 94 -6.98 10.02 2.32
CA CYS A 94 -6.83 9.85 3.75
C CYS A 94 -5.37 9.93 4.17
N SER A 95 -5.13 10.23 5.44
CA SER A 95 -3.77 10.26 5.97
C SER A 95 -3.32 8.83 6.34
N ALA A 96 -2.00 8.64 6.42
CA ALA A 96 -1.42 7.34 6.78
C ALA A 96 -1.87 6.84 8.15
N GLU A 97 -2.16 7.74 9.08
CA GLU A 97 -2.61 7.36 10.42
C GLU A 97 -4.00 6.73 10.44
N ASN A 98 -4.76 6.86 9.36
CA ASN A 98 -6.08 6.26 9.21
C ASN A 98 -6.04 4.95 8.42
N VAL A 99 -4.86 4.45 8.11
CA VAL A 99 -4.67 3.19 7.39
C VAL A 99 -4.33 2.08 8.37
N THR A 100 -5.07 0.97 8.29
CA THR A 100 -4.85 -0.20 9.13
C THR A 100 -4.14 -1.28 8.33
N VAL A 101 -3.11 -1.89 8.92
CA VAL A 101 -2.35 -2.97 8.29
C VAL A 101 -2.98 -4.31 8.66
N LEU A 102 -3.25 -5.15 7.67
CA LEU A 102 -3.75 -6.51 7.82
C LEU A 102 -2.74 -7.48 7.21
N LEU A 103 -2.15 -8.29 8.03
CA LEU A 103 -1.13 -9.25 7.60
C LEU A 103 -1.70 -10.62 7.27
#